data_0d27372e1a248b345bc7a27bc7c43e26
#
_entry.id   0d27372e1a248b345bc7a27bc7c43e26
#
_cell.length_a   1.000
_cell.length_b   1.000
_cell.length_c   1.000
_cell.angle_alpha   90.00
_cell.angle_beta   90.00
_cell.angle_gamma   90.00
#
_symmetry.space_group_name_H-M   'P 1'
#
loop_
_entity.id
_entity.type
_entity.pdbx_description
1 polymer ?
#
loop_
_entity_poly.entity_id
_entity_poly.type
_entity_poly.pdbx_seq_one_letter_code
_entity_poly.pdbx_strand_id
1 'polypeptide(L)'
;SEYDMLHRSPTVEYSFYNAVKTGDMDSVIRNCKEDAFIDLKGTGVLSRNPLTNIKYHFVVTTAMITRYCIDGGLEPEQAYRLSDFYILRMDSCTTVRQVADLHHEMVKDFTGKMILQKKNSILSKPVMQCVDYIYTHIKERITITTLAEYTGLSESYLSRVFKQNLGISISDYIREKKIEKAT
;
A
#
# COMPACT_ATOMS: atom_id res chain seq x y z
N SER A 1 11.16 40.13 -1.38
CA SER A 1 9.73 39.99 -1.64
C SER A 1 9.31 38.57 -1.24
N GLU A 2 8.17 38.43 -0.55
CA GLU A 2 7.62 37.13 -0.07
C GLU A 2 7.32 36.15 -1.21
N TYR A 3 7.42 36.59 -2.47
CA TYR A 3 7.11 35.82 -3.68
C TYR A 3 8.33 35.24 -4.39
N ASP A 4 9.55 35.47 -3.88
CA ASP A 4 10.80 35.03 -4.54
C ASP A 4 11.30 33.65 -4.07
N MET A 5 10.49 32.86 -3.32
CA MET A 5 10.89 31.51 -2.92
C MET A 5 10.71 30.55 -4.08
N LEU A 6 11.82 30.11 -4.64
CA LEU A 6 11.84 28.98 -5.58
C LEU A 6 11.41 27.70 -4.86
N HIS A 7 10.26 27.14 -5.27
CA HIS A 7 9.82 25.85 -4.78
C HIS A 7 10.69 24.71 -5.31
N ARG A 8 10.79 23.64 -4.54
CA ARG A 8 11.43 22.40 -5.01
C ARG A 8 10.77 21.91 -6.30
N SER A 9 11.58 21.25 -7.15
CA SER A 9 11.01 20.60 -8.33
C SER A 9 9.94 19.58 -7.94
N PRO A 10 8.77 19.59 -8.59
CA PRO A 10 7.74 18.56 -8.39
C PRO A 10 8.25 17.13 -8.53
N THR A 11 9.28 16.93 -9.35
CA THR A 11 9.91 15.62 -9.57
C THR A 11 10.46 15.01 -8.28
N VAL A 12 11.08 15.83 -7.41
CA VAL A 12 11.63 15.36 -6.12
C VAL A 12 10.49 14.91 -5.19
N GLU A 13 9.43 15.69 -5.12
CA GLU A 13 8.27 15.39 -4.31
C GLU A 13 7.55 14.12 -4.79
N TYR A 14 7.29 14.02 -6.09
CA TYR A 14 6.65 12.85 -6.69
C TYR A 14 7.50 11.59 -6.56
N SER A 15 8.82 11.70 -6.65
CA SER A 15 9.74 10.58 -6.42
C SER A 15 9.59 9.99 -5.02
N PHE A 16 9.46 10.84 -4.00
CA PHE A 16 9.23 10.40 -2.63
C PHE A 16 7.88 9.69 -2.47
N TYR A 17 6.79 10.27 -2.98
CA TYR A 17 5.47 9.63 -2.93
C TYR A 17 5.44 8.30 -3.69
N ASN A 18 6.12 8.22 -4.82
CA ASN A 18 6.27 6.97 -5.55
C ASN A 18 7.06 5.91 -4.78
N ALA A 19 8.09 6.29 -4.02
CA ALA A 19 8.81 5.36 -3.16
C ALA A 19 7.89 4.73 -2.12
N VAL A 20 7.03 5.53 -1.47
CA VAL A 20 6.01 5.02 -0.54
C VAL A 20 5.02 4.09 -1.27
N LYS A 21 4.44 4.53 -2.38
CA LYS A 21 3.48 3.79 -3.21
C LYS A 21 4.00 2.42 -3.64
N THR A 22 5.26 2.35 -4.04
CA THR A 22 5.89 1.11 -4.54
C THR A 22 6.45 0.22 -3.44
N GLY A 23 6.43 0.66 -2.19
CA GLY A 23 6.99 -0.09 -1.06
C GLY A 23 8.51 -0.06 -1.00
N ASP A 24 9.16 0.98 -1.56
CA ASP A 24 10.62 1.17 -1.48
C ASP A 24 11.02 1.69 -0.09
N MET A 25 11.05 0.77 0.87
CA MET A 25 11.38 1.07 2.26
C MET A 25 12.79 1.66 2.43
N ASP A 26 13.75 1.25 1.62
CA ASP A 26 15.13 1.74 1.72
C ASP A 26 15.22 3.23 1.35
N SER A 27 14.54 3.66 0.29
CA SER A 27 14.44 5.07 -0.08
C SER A 27 13.70 5.89 0.96
N VAL A 28 12.62 5.35 1.54
CA VAL A 28 11.86 6.02 2.61
C VAL A 28 12.71 6.18 3.88
N ILE A 29 13.41 5.14 4.31
CA ILE A 29 14.31 5.21 5.48
C ILE A 29 15.44 6.23 5.25
N ARG A 30 16.02 6.27 4.06
CA ARG A 30 17.06 7.24 3.71
C ARG A 30 16.54 8.67 3.81
N ASN A 31 15.38 8.95 3.25
CA ASN A 31 14.71 10.25 3.36
C ASN A 31 14.46 10.67 4.82
N CYS A 32 14.03 9.72 5.68
CA CYS A 32 13.85 9.96 7.10
C CYS A 32 15.18 10.28 7.81
N LYS A 33 16.27 9.57 7.49
CA LYS A 33 17.60 9.80 8.10
C LYS A 33 18.21 11.16 7.70
N GLU A 34 17.88 11.65 6.53
CA GLU A 34 18.31 12.97 6.04
C GLU A 34 17.46 14.11 6.60
N ASP A 35 16.45 13.81 7.43
CA ASP A 35 15.49 14.77 7.97
C ASP A 35 14.87 15.68 6.87
N ALA A 36 14.66 15.12 5.68
CA ALA A 36 14.23 15.86 4.50
C ALA A 36 12.87 16.57 4.69
N PHE A 37 12.03 16.07 5.58
CA PHE A 37 10.76 16.68 5.93
C PHE A 37 10.92 17.99 6.70
N ILE A 38 11.94 18.12 7.56
CA ILE A 38 12.23 19.35 8.32
C ILE A 38 12.98 20.37 7.47
N ASP A 39 13.74 19.90 6.48
CA ASP A 39 14.45 20.81 5.58
C ASP A 39 13.46 21.56 4.68
N LEU A 40 13.04 22.72 5.17
CA LEU A 40 12.06 23.59 4.50
C LEU A 40 12.63 24.36 3.30
N LYS A 41 13.88 24.12 2.87
CA LYS A 41 14.43 24.76 1.68
C LYS A 41 13.61 24.37 0.45
N GLY A 42 13.02 25.38 -0.18
CA GLY A 42 12.16 25.18 -1.35
C GLY A 42 10.78 24.62 -1.05
N THR A 43 10.33 24.60 0.21
CA THR A 43 8.93 24.40 0.56
C THR A 43 8.23 25.73 0.81
N GLY A 44 6.95 25.84 0.49
CA GLY A 44 6.19 27.07 0.73
C GLY A 44 6.05 27.37 2.24
N VAL A 45 5.98 28.66 2.57
CA VAL A 45 5.65 29.11 3.94
C VAL A 45 4.13 29.17 4.07
N LEU A 46 3.54 28.22 4.80
CA LEU A 46 2.09 28.11 5.02
C LEU A 46 1.65 28.79 6.30
N SER A 47 2.60 29.08 7.21
CA SER A 47 2.36 29.82 8.45
C SER A 47 3.64 30.51 8.93
N ARG A 48 3.49 31.66 9.57
CA ARG A 48 4.61 32.35 10.24
C ARG A 48 5.04 31.66 11.53
N ASN A 49 4.18 30.84 12.13
CA ASN A 49 4.54 30.01 13.27
C ASN A 49 5.20 28.71 12.80
N PRO A 50 6.44 28.40 13.21
CA PRO A 50 7.16 27.22 12.71
C PRO A 50 6.44 25.89 13.00
N LEU A 51 5.83 25.75 14.17
CA LEU A 51 5.08 24.53 14.51
C LEU A 51 3.83 24.39 13.65
N THR A 52 3.07 25.46 13.50
CA THR A 52 1.89 25.48 12.63
C THR A 52 2.27 25.21 11.17
N ASN A 53 3.37 25.80 10.71
CA ASN A 53 3.87 25.60 9.35
C ASN A 53 4.18 24.11 9.06
N ILE A 54 4.94 23.45 9.94
CA ILE A 54 5.27 22.04 9.76
C ILE A 54 4.03 21.13 9.90
N LYS A 55 3.07 21.48 10.73
CA LYS A 55 1.78 20.78 10.84
C LYS A 55 0.99 20.85 9.53
N TYR A 56 0.95 22.00 8.87
CA TYR A 56 0.29 22.13 7.56
C TYR A 56 0.98 21.27 6.50
N HIS A 57 2.31 21.30 6.45
CA HIS A 57 3.05 20.42 5.55
C HIS A 57 2.82 18.93 5.85
N PHE A 58 2.66 18.57 7.12
CA PHE A 58 2.32 17.18 7.50
C PHE A 58 0.97 16.77 6.92
N VAL A 59 -0.06 17.60 7.03
CA VAL A 59 -1.40 17.33 6.48
C VAL A 59 -1.33 17.17 4.96
N VAL A 60 -0.63 18.08 4.26
CA VAL A 60 -0.47 18.03 2.81
C VAL A 60 0.22 16.73 2.39
N THR A 61 1.35 16.39 3.04
CA THR A 61 2.10 15.17 2.75
C THR A 61 1.25 13.92 3.02
N THR A 62 0.55 13.87 4.14
CA THR A 62 -0.34 12.76 4.48
C THR A 62 -1.43 12.59 3.43
N ALA A 63 -2.05 13.66 2.98
CA ALA A 63 -3.07 13.64 1.94
C ALA A 63 -2.53 13.10 0.61
N MET A 64 -1.33 13.50 0.22
CA MET A 64 -0.69 13.04 -1.01
C MET A 64 -0.31 11.55 -0.93
N ILE A 65 0.35 11.13 0.16
CA ILE A 65 0.73 9.73 0.39
C ILE A 65 -0.51 8.83 0.36
N THR A 66 -1.58 9.23 1.02
CA THR A 66 -2.84 8.48 1.05
C THR A 66 -3.35 8.20 -0.37
N ARG A 67 -3.39 9.23 -1.22
CA ARG A 67 -3.87 9.10 -2.61
C ARG A 67 -2.94 8.28 -3.49
N TYR A 68 -1.64 8.45 -3.33
CA TYR A 68 -0.65 7.62 -4.03
C TYR A 68 -0.77 6.14 -3.64
N CYS A 69 -0.99 5.83 -2.36
CA CYS A 69 -1.17 4.47 -1.90
C CYS A 69 -2.49 3.85 -2.40
N ILE A 70 -3.58 4.60 -2.44
CA ILE A 70 -4.84 4.15 -3.05
C ILE A 70 -4.65 3.86 -4.54
N ASP A 71 -3.98 4.73 -5.27
CA ASP A 71 -3.63 4.52 -6.68
C ASP A 71 -2.72 3.29 -6.86
N GLY A 72 -1.89 2.97 -5.86
CA GLY A 72 -1.06 1.76 -5.80
C GLY A 72 -1.78 0.48 -5.35
N GLY A 73 -3.10 0.55 -5.10
CA GLY A 73 -3.94 -0.60 -4.77
C GLY A 73 -4.25 -0.79 -3.29
N LEU A 74 -3.85 0.14 -2.41
CA LEU A 74 -4.31 0.10 -1.02
C LEU A 74 -5.81 0.35 -0.96
N GLU A 75 -6.51 -0.44 -0.14
CA GLU A 75 -7.95 -0.28 0.04
C GLU A 75 -8.27 1.13 0.57
N PRO A 76 -9.20 1.90 -0.09
CA PRO A 76 -9.43 3.31 0.24
C PRO A 76 -9.80 3.58 1.70
N GLU A 77 -10.68 2.78 2.28
CA GLU A 77 -11.10 2.95 3.67
C GLU A 77 -9.93 2.72 4.64
N GLN A 78 -9.07 1.74 4.36
CA GLN A 78 -7.85 1.50 5.14
C GLN A 78 -6.89 2.68 5.05
N ALA A 79 -6.70 3.23 3.84
CA ALA A 79 -5.84 4.38 3.62
C ALA A 79 -6.35 5.64 4.33
N TYR A 80 -7.65 5.92 4.26
CA TYR A 80 -8.25 7.08 4.93
C TYR A 80 -8.20 6.96 6.45
N ARG A 81 -8.49 5.80 7.02
CA ARG A 81 -8.37 5.58 8.47
C ARG A 81 -6.95 5.78 8.97
N LEU A 82 -5.96 5.33 8.21
CA LEU A 82 -4.55 5.55 8.55
C LEU A 82 -4.18 7.04 8.50
N SER A 83 -4.65 7.75 7.47
CA SER A 83 -4.51 9.19 7.33
C SER A 83 -5.09 9.94 8.55
N ASP A 84 -6.33 9.64 8.90
CA ASP A 84 -7.04 10.29 10.02
C ASP A 84 -6.30 10.02 11.34
N PHE A 85 -5.87 8.79 11.57
CA PHE A 85 -5.10 8.40 12.74
C PHE A 85 -3.84 9.26 12.92
N TYR A 86 -3.05 9.44 11.87
CA TYR A 86 -1.82 10.21 11.94
C TYR A 86 -2.07 11.73 12.05
N ILE A 87 -3.10 12.25 11.37
CA ILE A 87 -3.46 13.68 11.48
C ILE A 87 -3.93 14.02 12.89
N LEU A 88 -4.76 13.17 13.50
CA LEU A 88 -5.21 13.37 14.88
C LEU A 88 -4.03 13.31 15.88
N ARG A 89 -3.09 12.39 15.69
CA ARG A 89 -1.88 12.34 16.53
C ARG A 89 -1.01 13.59 16.35
N MET A 90 -0.89 14.09 15.12
CA MET A 90 -0.12 15.30 14.83
C MET A 90 -0.71 16.52 15.53
N ASP A 91 -2.02 16.60 15.67
CA ASP A 91 -2.68 17.73 16.36
C ASP A 91 -2.15 17.90 17.79
N SER A 92 -1.87 16.80 18.49
CA SER A 92 -1.33 16.79 19.86
C SER A 92 0.17 17.11 19.94
N CYS A 93 0.90 17.19 18.83
CA CYS A 93 2.33 17.54 18.84
C CYS A 93 2.54 19.00 19.21
N THR A 94 3.51 19.27 20.09
CA THR A 94 3.83 20.61 20.60
C THR A 94 5.17 21.14 20.11
N THR A 95 5.96 20.31 19.41
CA THR A 95 7.27 20.70 18.85
C THR A 95 7.41 20.26 17.41
N VAL A 96 8.25 20.99 16.65
CA VAL A 96 8.62 20.61 15.27
C VAL A 96 9.22 19.20 15.21
N ARG A 97 10.06 18.84 16.18
CA ARG A 97 10.70 17.51 16.23
C ARG A 97 9.65 16.38 16.40
N GLN A 98 8.67 16.58 17.27
CA GLN A 98 7.58 15.59 17.42
C GLN A 98 6.80 15.39 16.14
N VAL A 99 6.51 16.46 15.39
CA VAL A 99 5.82 16.36 14.09
C VAL A 99 6.69 15.59 13.08
N ALA A 100 8.00 15.86 13.06
CA ALA A 100 8.92 15.15 12.16
C ALA A 100 9.06 13.66 12.50
N ASP A 101 9.16 13.32 13.77
CA ASP A 101 9.23 11.91 14.21
C ASP A 101 7.94 11.16 13.86
N LEU A 102 6.80 11.83 14.03
CA LEU A 102 5.51 11.28 13.62
C LEU A 102 5.40 11.12 12.09
N HIS A 103 5.96 12.06 11.32
CA HIS A 103 6.06 11.92 9.86
C HIS A 103 6.89 10.68 9.47
N HIS A 104 8.03 10.46 10.13
CA HIS A 104 8.85 9.27 9.89
C HIS A 104 8.11 7.97 10.21
N GLU A 105 7.31 7.95 11.28
CA GLU A 105 6.46 6.81 11.64
C GLU A 105 5.40 6.57 10.55
N MET A 106 4.69 7.62 10.17
CA MET A 106 3.62 7.58 9.17
C MET A 106 4.10 7.05 7.81
N VAL A 107 5.19 7.59 7.27
CA VAL A 107 5.66 7.18 5.94
C VAL A 107 6.14 5.73 5.92
N LYS A 108 6.75 5.25 7.01
CA LYS A 108 7.14 3.84 7.16
C LYS A 108 5.93 2.93 7.27
N ASP A 109 4.87 3.35 7.97
CA ASP A 109 3.65 2.56 8.13
C ASP A 109 2.91 2.43 6.77
N PHE A 110 2.70 3.53 6.06
CA PHE A 110 2.14 3.48 4.71
C PHE A 110 2.96 2.60 3.75
N THR A 111 4.29 2.75 3.79
CA THR A 111 5.19 1.91 2.97
C THR A 111 5.06 0.44 3.32
N GLY A 112 5.00 0.11 4.61
CA GLY A 112 4.77 -1.26 5.09
C GLY A 112 3.43 -1.84 4.62
N LYS A 113 2.36 -1.04 4.64
CA LYS A 113 1.05 -1.43 4.08
C LYS A 113 1.14 -1.74 2.59
N MET A 114 1.88 -0.93 1.83
CA MET A 114 2.07 -1.16 0.39
C MET A 114 2.86 -2.42 0.10
N ILE A 115 3.88 -2.75 0.91
CA ILE A 115 4.62 -4.01 0.80
C ILE A 115 3.68 -5.21 1.02
N LEU A 116 2.85 -5.15 2.07
CA LEU A 116 1.88 -6.20 2.37
C LEU A 116 0.82 -6.32 1.27
N GLN A 117 0.31 -5.21 0.77
CA GLN A 117 -0.66 -5.16 -0.32
C GLN A 117 -0.11 -5.83 -1.59
N LYS A 118 1.11 -5.50 -1.96
CA LYS A 118 1.79 -6.09 -3.11
C LYS A 118 2.00 -7.60 -2.95
N LYS A 119 2.42 -8.02 -1.75
CA LYS A 119 2.59 -9.43 -1.41
C LYS A 119 1.27 -10.20 -1.49
N ASN A 120 0.19 -9.65 -0.93
CA ASN A 120 -1.15 -10.25 -0.97
C ASN A 120 -1.70 -10.31 -2.40
N SER A 121 -1.48 -9.28 -3.22
CA SER A 121 -1.87 -9.25 -4.63
C SER A 121 -1.15 -10.34 -5.44
N ILE A 122 0.13 -10.60 -5.18
CA ILE A 122 0.88 -11.69 -5.82
C ILE A 122 0.33 -13.05 -5.37
N LEU A 123 0.00 -13.23 -4.10
CA LEU A 123 -0.54 -14.48 -3.57
C LEU A 123 -1.98 -14.75 -4.05
N SER A 124 -2.79 -13.72 -4.25
CA SER A 124 -4.17 -13.87 -4.73
C SER A 124 -4.29 -14.10 -6.24
N LYS A 125 -3.32 -13.65 -7.04
CA LYS A 125 -3.33 -13.83 -8.50
C LYS A 125 -3.40 -15.31 -8.94
N PRO A 126 -2.58 -16.24 -8.40
CA PRO A 126 -2.71 -17.66 -8.70
C PRO A 126 -4.06 -18.25 -8.31
N VAL A 127 -4.64 -17.80 -7.20
CA VAL A 127 -5.97 -18.24 -6.75
C VAL A 127 -7.04 -17.78 -7.73
N MET A 128 -7.02 -16.54 -8.19
CA MET A 128 -7.94 -16.06 -9.22
C MET A 128 -7.80 -16.83 -10.53
N GLN A 129 -6.57 -17.11 -10.97
CA GLN A 129 -6.31 -17.94 -12.14
C GLN A 129 -6.91 -19.36 -12.00
N CYS A 130 -6.79 -19.97 -10.82
CA CYS A 130 -7.42 -21.26 -10.54
C CYS A 130 -8.95 -21.18 -10.58
N VAL A 131 -9.55 -20.18 -9.97
CA VAL A 131 -10.99 -19.97 -9.95
C VAL A 131 -11.53 -19.81 -11.37
N ASP A 132 -10.90 -18.97 -12.18
CA ASP A 132 -11.28 -18.74 -13.59
C ASP A 132 -11.13 -20.03 -14.41
N TYR A 133 -10.04 -20.78 -14.23
CA TYR A 133 -9.83 -22.08 -14.91
C TYR A 133 -10.91 -23.09 -14.52
N ILE A 134 -11.19 -23.24 -13.22
CA ILE A 134 -12.23 -24.15 -12.72
C ILE A 134 -13.59 -23.78 -13.31
N TYR A 135 -13.93 -22.51 -13.35
CA TYR A 135 -15.21 -22.05 -13.87
C TYR A 135 -15.36 -22.34 -15.39
N THR A 136 -14.31 -22.08 -16.18
CA THR A 136 -14.35 -22.31 -17.62
C THR A 136 -14.28 -23.78 -18.02
N HIS A 137 -13.64 -24.64 -17.20
CA HIS A 137 -13.43 -26.07 -17.46
C HIS A 137 -14.27 -26.98 -16.54
N ILE A 138 -15.34 -26.46 -15.95
CA ILE A 138 -16.13 -27.14 -14.91
C ILE A 138 -16.69 -28.51 -15.37
N LYS A 139 -16.89 -28.71 -16.66
CA LYS A 139 -17.38 -29.96 -17.25
C LYS A 139 -16.28 -31.01 -17.44
N GLU A 140 -15.03 -30.61 -17.33
CA GLU A 140 -13.88 -31.47 -17.51
C GLU A 140 -13.36 -32.04 -16.17
N ARG A 141 -12.46 -33.00 -16.26
CA ARG A 141 -11.74 -33.46 -15.07
C ARG A 141 -10.63 -32.46 -14.72
N ILE A 142 -10.78 -31.78 -13.60
CA ILE A 142 -9.80 -30.81 -13.09
C ILE A 142 -9.08 -31.43 -11.91
N THR A 143 -7.74 -31.41 -11.94
CA THR A 143 -6.88 -31.88 -10.86
C THR A 143 -5.99 -30.75 -10.36
N ILE A 144 -5.42 -30.89 -9.16
CA ILE A 144 -4.44 -29.94 -8.63
C ILE A 144 -3.20 -29.87 -9.54
N THR A 145 -2.80 -30.98 -10.14
CA THR A 145 -1.69 -31.04 -11.10
C THR A 145 -1.97 -30.14 -12.30
N THR A 146 -3.17 -30.21 -12.87
CA THR A 146 -3.60 -29.33 -13.97
C THR A 146 -3.51 -27.86 -13.62
N LEU A 147 -3.99 -27.49 -12.42
CA LEU A 147 -3.97 -26.09 -11.94
C LEU A 147 -2.54 -25.62 -11.64
N ALA A 148 -1.70 -26.50 -11.09
CA ALA A 148 -0.28 -26.21 -10.85
C ALA A 148 0.48 -25.94 -12.16
N GLU A 149 0.27 -26.76 -13.18
CA GLU A 149 0.82 -26.54 -14.52
C GLU A 149 0.33 -25.23 -15.14
N TYR A 150 -0.97 -24.94 -15.03
CA TYR A 150 -1.57 -23.72 -15.56
C TYR A 150 -1.03 -22.44 -14.90
N THR A 151 -0.81 -22.47 -13.59
CA THR A 151 -0.29 -21.32 -12.83
C THR A 151 1.24 -21.23 -12.80
N GLY A 152 1.95 -22.29 -13.19
CA GLY A 152 3.41 -22.37 -13.10
C GLY A 152 3.92 -22.53 -11.66
N LEU A 153 3.09 -23.00 -10.74
CA LEU A 153 3.41 -23.15 -9.31
C LEU A 153 3.47 -24.62 -8.90
N SER A 154 4.13 -24.91 -7.78
CA SER A 154 4.09 -26.25 -7.18
C SER A 154 2.71 -26.56 -6.60
N GLU A 155 2.30 -27.82 -6.62
CA GLU A 155 1.03 -28.27 -6.03
C GLU A 155 0.90 -27.92 -4.55
N SER A 156 1.97 -28.11 -3.78
CA SER A 156 2.00 -27.79 -2.35
C SER A 156 1.80 -26.30 -2.08
N TYR A 157 2.48 -25.45 -2.83
CA TYR A 157 2.34 -23.99 -2.69
C TYR A 157 0.93 -23.55 -3.07
N LEU A 158 0.43 -24.02 -4.22
CA LEU A 158 -0.90 -23.69 -4.71
C LEU A 158 -2.00 -24.10 -3.73
N SER A 159 -1.94 -25.32 -3.19
CA SER A 159 -2.88 -25.82 -2.17
C SER A 159 -2.92 -24.92 -0.95
N ARG A 160 -1.75 -24.53 -0.45
CA ARG A 160 -1.63 -23.67 0.73
C ARG A 160 -2.23 -22.29 0.48
N VAL A 161 -1.86 -21.65 -0.61
CA VAL A 161 -2.31 -20.29 -0.96
C VAL A 161 -3.81 -20.27 -1.24
N PHE A 162 -4.33 -21.26 -1.94
CA PHE A 162 -5.76 -21.40 -2.24
C PHE A 162 -6.57 -21.50 -0.95
N LYS A 163 -6.17 -22.40 -0.03
CA LYS A 163 -6.85 -22.57 1.26
C LYS A 163 -6.75 -21.32 2.15
N GLN A 164 -5.61 -20.63 2.15
CA GLN A 164 -5.45 -19.37 2.89
C GLN A 164 -6.36 -18.26 2.37
N ASN A 165 -6.60 -18.20 1.05
CA ASN A 165 -7.42 -17.16 0.43
C ASN A 165 -8.92 -17.46 0.52
N LEU A 166 -9.34 -18.70 0.33
CA LEU A 166 -10.75 -19.10 0.22
C LEU A 166 -11.27 -19.92 1.40
N GLY A 167 -10.41 -20.31 2.33
CA GLY A 167 -10.80 -21.11 3.51
C GLY A 167 -11.18 -22.56 3.22
N ILE A 168 -11.08 -23.01 1.97
CA ILE A 168 -11.48 -24.32 1.47
C ILE A 168 -10.38 -24.91 0.59
N SER A 169 -10.24 -26.24 0.58
CA SER A 169 -9.28 -26.92 -0.29
C SER A 169 -9.69 -26.80 -1.76
N ILE A 170 -8.72 -26.90 -2.67
CA ILE A 170 -8.98 -26.89 -4.12
C ILE A 170 -9.95 -28.01 -4.51
N SER A 171 -9.75 -29.22 -3.99
CA SER A 171 -10.59 -30.39 -4.31
C SER A 171 -12.04 -30.18 -3.86
N ASP A 172 -12.23 -29.61 -2.66
CA ASP A 172 -13.56 -29.32 -2.14
C ASP A 172 -14.24 -28.21 -2.93
N TYR A 173 -13.50 -27.16 -3.29
CA TYR A 173 -13.98 -26.08 -4.12
C TYR A 173 -14.47 -26.56 -5.50
N ILE A 174 -13.66 -27.40 -6.18
CA ILE A 174 -14.04 -28.00 -7.46
C ILE A 174 -15.33 -28.82 -7.31
N ARG A 175 -15.41 -29.61 -6.25
CA ARG A 175 -16.62 -30.46 -5.98
C ARG A 175 -17.86 -29.61 -5.77
N GLU A 176 -17.77 -28.58 -4.94
CA GLU A 176 -18.89 -27.65 -4.70
C GLU A 176 -19.37 -26.98 -5.98
N LYS A 177 -18.44 -26.46 -6.79
CA LYS A 177 -18.79 -25.76 -8.03
C LYS A 177 -19.38 -26.70 -9.08
N LYS A 178 -18.98 -27.96 -9.13
CA LYS A 178 -19.58 -28.98 -9.99
C LYS A 178 -21.01 -29.31 -9.56
N ILE A 179 -21.29 -29.39 -8.26
CA ILE A 179 -22.62 -29.62 -7.72
C ILE A 179 -23.54 -28.43 -8.03
N GLU A 180 -23.09 -27.20 -7.79
CA GLU A 180 -23.86 -26.00 -8.09
C GLU A 180 -24.27 -25.92 -9.56
N LYS A 181 -23.42 -26.36 -10.48
CA LYS A 181 -23.69 -26.28 -11.93
C LYS A 181 -24.54 -27.47 -12.45
N ALA A 182 -24.66 -28.53 -11.67
CA ALA A 182 -25.50 -29.71 -12.01
C ALA A 182 -26.97 -29.54 -11.58
N THR A 183 -27.27 -28.50 -10.78
CA THR A 183 -28.61 -28.14 -10.31
C THR A 183 -29.23 -27.09 -11.19
#